data_d9fd089c26104caf768707fc03843292
#
_entry.id   d9fd089c26104caf768707fc03843292
#
_cell.length_a   1.000
_cell.length_b   1.000
_cell.length_c   1.000
_cell.angle_alpha   90.00
_cell.angle_beta   90.00
_cell.angle_gamma   90.00
#
_symmetry.space_group_name_H-M   'P 1'
#
loop_
_entity.id
_entity.type
_entity.pdbx_description
1 polymer ?
#
loop_
_entity_poly.entity_id
_entity_poly.type
_entity_poly.pdbx_seq_one_letter_code
_entity_poly.pdbx_strand_id
1 'polypeptide(L)'
;MKNILYIFKTIFAVIALTTIFIACSKDPAAPTDERKGKGHEDPTKVEFIFRKGHLHDKLFHADPVSTISPIQKFFFELDEASKNWVRKDASGKILTENDPVLMIENSGKTVYSLEIIYYNYKGERMNSEFTTSEMLPIHQHFFEVDSYVNTKNNETVTNTDDLWGYEYRDTDPEDVMINVLVDPVNSTRVSSLTDNPLGLKGYFSPKKAYVKFNLQITLFHVTKGTKYINDVKSKGFYPFNKIGDELEARSSTDFSQKIPIHIFTTLPDGSEAETQRYHNDLAKQYNTTVEEAKRLIKEEKRNKENGSFYL
;
A
#
# COMPACT_ATOMS: atom_id res chain seq x y z
N MET A 1 43.32 -33.11 53.73
CA MET A 1 42.08 -32.30 53.81
C MET A 1 42.05 -31.09 52.80
N LYS A 2 43.12 -30.37 52.52
CA LYS A 2 43.14 -29.23 51.56
C LYS A 2 42.81 -29.64 50.12
N ASN A 3 43.25 -30.80 49.64
CA ASN A 3 43.02 -31.24 48.26
C ASN A 3 41.55 -31.66 47.96
N ILE A 4 40.81 -32.14 48.94
CA ILE A 4 39.40 -32.53 48.79
C ILE A 4 38.51 -31.28 48.63
N LEU A 5 38.86 -30.22 49.37
CA LEU A 5 38.11 -28.95 49.28
C LEU A 5 38.28 -28.25 47.92
N TYR A 6 39.43 -28.41 47.27
CA TYR A 6 39.66 -27.89 45.92
C TYR A 6 38.86 -28.65 44.88
N ILE A 7 38.76 -29.96 44.95
CA ILE A 7 37.99 -30.80 44.05
C ILE A 7 36.51 -30.48 44.16
N PHE A 8 35.97 -30.29 45.36
CA PHE A 8 34.57 -29.89 45.52
C PHE A 8 34.28 -28.50 44.98
N LYS A 9 35.17 -27.52 45.12
CA LYS A 9 35.00 -26.19 44.54
C LYS A 9 35.04 -26.20 43.00
N THR A 10 35.89 -27.01 42.40
CA THR A 10 35.98 -27.13 40.94
C THR A 10 34.74 -27.82 40.35
N ILE A 11 34.26 -28.90 40.99
CA ILE A 11 33.06 -29.60 40.56
C ILE A 11 31.81 -28.69 40.68
N PHE A 12 31.70 -27.89 41.74
CA PHE A 12 30.61 -26.96 41.92
C PHE A 12 30.62 -25.80 40.90
N ALA A 13 31.82 -25.31 40.53
CA ALA A 13 31.98 -24.28 39.49
C ALA A 13 31.64 -24.82 38.11
N VAL A 14 31.98 -26.07 37.78
CA VAL A 14 31.63 -26.70 36.49
C VAL A 14 30.13 -26.97 36.42
N ILE A 15 29.47 -27.43 37.49
CA ILE A 15 28.03 -27.65 37.51
C ILE A 15 27.26 -26.29 37.40
N ALA A 16 27.75 -25.23 38.08
CA ALA A 16 27.16 -23.91 37.95
C ALA A 16 27.31 -23.30 36.53
N LEU A 17 28.42 -23.59 35.83
CA LEU A 17 28.63 -23.12 34.47
C LEU A 17 27.75 -23.88 33.45
N THR A 18 27.52 -25.17 33.67
CA THR A 18 26.66 -25.97 32.76
C THR A 18 25.18 -25.68 32.93
N THR A 19 24.72 -25.22 34.10
CA THR A 19 23.31 -24.81 34.30
C THR A 19 22.97 -23.46 33.66
N ILE A 20 23.94 -22.60 33.40
CA ILE A 20 23.73 -21.31 32.72
C ILE A 20 23.45 -21.50 31.20
N PHE A 21 23.94 -22.58 30.60
CA PHE A 21 23.70 -22.86 29.17
C PHE A 21 22.39 -23.61 28.88
N ILE A 22 21.65 -24.08 29.88
CA ILE A 22 20.35 -24.75 29.70
C ILE A 22 19.16 -23.77 29.88
N ALA A 23 19.42 -22.54 30.30
CA ALA A 23 18.40 -21.56 30.59
C ALA A 23 18.23 -20.53 29.48
N CYS A 24 18.35 -20.91 28.19
CA CYS A 24 17.89 -20.07 27.09
C CYS A 24 17.79 -20.84 25.81
N SER A 25 16.67 -21.26 25.48
CA SER A 25 15.86 -20.92 24.28
C SER A 25 14.58 -21.73 24.37
N LYS A 26 13.60 -21.23 25.09
CA LYS A 26 12.28 -21.43 24.57
C LYS A 26 12.25 -20.53 23.35
N ASP A 27 12.39 -21.09 22.17
CA ASP A 27 11.95 -20.41 20.98
C ASP A 27 10.56 -19.84 21.28
N PRO A 28 10.29 -18.57 20.97
CA PRO A 28 8.96 -18.04 21.15
C PRO A 28 8.00 -19.04 20.52
N ALA A 29 6.95 -19.42 21.26
CA ALA A 29 5.97 -20.36 20.76
C ALA A 29 5.52 -19.84 19.38
N ALA A 30 5.61 -20.68 18.35
CA ALA A 30 5.12 -20.30 17.03
C ALA A 30 3.67 -19.81 17.21
N PRO A 31 3.31 -18.69 16.58
CA PRO A 31 1.92 -18.21 16.61
C PRO A 31 0.98 -19.34 16.23
N THR A 32 -0.20 -19.34 16.84
CA THR A 32 -1.24 -20.31 16.49
C THR A 32 -1.55 -20.14 15.01
N ASP A 33 -1.65 -21.24 14.25
CA ASP A 33 -2.05 -21.18 12.85
C ASP A 33 -3.51 -20.70 12.75
N GLU A 34 -3.66 -19.42 12.41
CA GLU A 34 -4.96 -18.72 12.39
C GLU A 34 -5.80 -19.10 11.16
N ARG A 35 -5.19 -19.70 10.14
CA ARG A 35 -5.88 -20.17 8.92
C ARG A 35 -7.05 -21.08 9.22
N LYS A 36 -6.98 -21.84 10.31
CA LYS A 36 -8.07 -22.74 10.73
C LYS A 36 -9.33 -22.03 11.22
N GLY A 37 -9.20 -20.77 11.66
CA GLY A 37 -10.33 -20.00 12.18
C GLY A 37 -10.78 -18.91 11.22
N LYS A 38 -9.82 -18.15 10.66
CA LYS A 38 -10.07 -17.00 9.78
C LYS A 38 -9.92 -17.31 8.29
N GLY A 39 -9.21 -18.40 7.94
CA GLY A 39 -8.86 -18.74 6.56
C GLY A 39 -7.55 -18.13 6.07
N HIS A 40 -6.97 -17.19 6.81
CA HIS A 40 -5.67 -16.57 6.55
C HIS A 40 -4.92 -16.27 7.84
N GLU A 41 -3.61 -16.02 7.75
CA GLU A 41 -2.80 -15.53 8.87
C GLU A 41 -3.03 -14.03 9.08
N ASP A 42 -2.74 -13.51 10.29
CA ASP A 42 -2.73 -12.07 10.54
C ASP A 42 -1.47 -11.44 9.92
N PRO A 43 -1.61 -10.34 9.19
CA PRO A 43 -0.45 -9.65 8.64
C PRO A 43 0.34 -8.95 9.75
N THR A 44 1.66 -8.99 9.64
CA THR A 44 2.58 -8.25 10.52
C THR A 44 3.30 -7.12 9.78
N LYS A 45 3.23 -7.12 8.45
CA LYS A 45 3.76 -6.06 7.60
C LYS A 45 2.86 -5.90 6.37
N VAL A 46 2.61 -4.66 5.99
CA VAL A 46 1.84 -4.32 4.78
C VAL A 46 2.60 -3.28 3.98
N GLU A 47 2.95 -3.61 2.75
CA GLU A 47 3.71 -2.76 1.84
C GLU A 47 2.78 -2.10 0.83
N PHE A 48 3.04 -0.82 0.55
CA PHE A 48 2.32 -0.01 -0.42
C PHE A 48 3.28 0.50 -1.48
N ILE A 49 2.91 0.32 -2.75
CA ILE A 49 3.70 0.73 -3.90
C ILE A 49 2.82 1.59 -4.81
N PHE A 50 3.18 2.87 -4.94
CA PHE A 50 2.54 3.78 -5.87
C PHE A 50 3.48 4.05 -7.05
N ARG A 51 2.94 3.96 -8.28
CA ARG A 51 3.64 4.32 -9.51
C ARG A 51 2.78 5.26 -10.33
N LYS A 52 3.35 6.38 -10.75
CA LYS A 52 2.71 7.29 -11.70
C LYS A 52 2.65 6.65 -13.08
N GLY A 53 1.57 6.93 -13.82
CA GLY A 53 1.38 6.48 -15.18
C GLY A 53 0.08 6.98 -15.78
N HIS A 54 -0.36 6.33 -16.83
CA HIS A 54 -1.57 6.62 -17.57
C HIS A 54 -2.20 5.33 -18.09
N LEU A 55 -3.45 5.41 -18.55
CA LEU A 55 -4.16 4.26 -19.09
C LEU A 55 -4.10 4.26 -20.61
N HIS A 56 -3.85 3.09 -21.19
CA HIS A 56 -4.17 2.73 -22.55
C HIS A 56 -5.43 1.86 -22.53
N ASP A 57 -6.59 2.49 -22.74
CA ASP A 57 -7.89 1.89 -22.46
C ASP A 57 -7.98 1.45 -20.99
N LYS A 58 -7.95 0.15 -20.69
CA LYS A 58 -7.99 -0.41 -19.33
C LYS A 58 -6.61 -0.83 -18.81
N LEU A 59 -5.57 -0.72 -19.62
CA LEU A 59 -4.23 -1.16 -19.25
C LEU A 59 -3.41 0.01 -18.70
N PHE A 60 -2.84 -0.17 -17.54
CA PHE A 60 -1.94 0.80 -16.94
C PHE A 60 -0.57 0.75 -17.64
N HIS A 61 -0.08 1.92 -18.01
CA HIS A 61 1.28 2.12 -18.50
C HIS A 61 2.02 3.03 -17.52
N ALA A 62 3.06 2.50 -16.85
CA ALA A 62 3.87 3.28 -15.94
C ALA A 62 4.67 4.34 -16.70
N ASP A 63 4.70 5.56 -16.18
CA ASP A 63 5.63 6.58 -16.64
C ASP A 63 7.07 6.18 -16.28
N PRO A 64 8.08 6.69 -17.03
CA PRO A 64 9.48 6.46 -16.69
C PRO A 64 9.81 6.90 -15.27
N VAL A 65 10.56 6.08 -14.54
CA VAL A 65 11.01 6.41 -13.20
C VAL A 65 12.04 7.55 -13.28
N SER A 66 11.81 8.58 -12.48
CA SER A 66 12.69 9.75 -12.39
C SER A 66 12.63 10.37 -11.01
N THR A 67 13.45 11.39 -10.76
CA THR A 67 13.42 12.15 -9.51
C THR A 67 12.06 12.78 -9.23
N ILE A 68 11.33 13.21 -10.27
CA ILE A 68 10.00 13.83 -10.14
C ILE A 68 8.84 12.84 -10.36
N SER A 69 9.15 11.61 -10.71
CA SER A 69 8.22 10.48 -10.86
C SER A 69 8.79 9.21 -10.24
N PRO A 70 9.14 9.22 -8.95
CA PRO A 70 9.71 8.05 -8.30
C PRO A 70 8.64 6.97 -8.09
N ILE A 71 9.08 5.72 -7.96
CA ILE A 71 8.25 4.71 -7.33
C ILE A 71 8.20 5.05 -5.84
N GLN A 72 7.00 5.32 -5.32
CA GLN A 72 6.83 5.65 -3.92
C GLN A 72 6.45 4.38 -3.16
N LYS A 73 7.41 3.86 -2.41
CA LYS A 73 7.32 2.59 -1.71
C LYS A 73 7.56 2.79 -0.21
N PHE A 74 6.66 2.28 0.59
CA PHE A 74 6.76 2.26 2.05
C PHE A 74 5.94 1.09 2.61
N PHE A 75 6.08 0.82 3.89
CA PHE A 75 5.33 -0.23 4.55
C PHE A 75 4.91 0.19 5.96
N PHE A 76 3.85 -0.43 6.42
CA PHE A 76 3.50 -0.47 7.83
C PHE A 76 3.99 -1.80 8.40
N GLU A 77 4.61 -1.74 9.56
CA GLU A 77 5.08 -2.90 10.31
C GLU A 77 4.49 -2.86 11.72
N LEU A 78 3.96 -3.99 12.16
CA LEU A 78 3.38 -4.11 13.49
C LEU A 78 4.53 -4.14 14.51
N ASP A 79 4.57 -3.16 15.39
CA ASP A 79 5.45 -3.17 16.55
C ASP A 79 4.89 -4.15 17.59
N GLU A 80 5.60 -5.23 17.84
CA GLU A 80 5.12 -6.31 18.74
C GLU A 80 4.93 -5.85 20.18
N ALA A 81 5.70 -4.87 20.63
CA ALA A 81 5.65 -4.40 22.00
C ALA A 81 4.45 -3.49 22.26
N SER A 82 4.20 -2.54 21.35
CA SER A 82 3.09 -1.59 21.46
C SER A 82 1.80 -2.05 20.79
N LYS A 83 1.89 -3.07 19.93
CA LYS A 83 0.81 -3.53 19.03
C LYS A 83 0.30 -2.44 18.07
N ASN A 84 1.14 -1.42 17.81
CA ASN A 84 0.82 -0.35 16.89
C ASN A 84 1.52 -0.57 15.54
N TRP A 85 0.86 -0.16 14.47
CA TRP A 85 1.46 -0.10 13.15
C TRP A 85 2.39 1.12 13.03
N VAL A 86 3.62 0.89 12.59
CA VAL A 86 4.62 1.94 12.38
C VAL A 86 4.92 2.03 10.89
N ARG A 87 4.73 3.22 10.30
CA ARG A 87 5.02 3.47 8.89
C ARG A 87 6.51 3.73 8.68
N LYS A 88 7.14 3.01 7.75
CA LYS A 88 8.57 3.08 7.45
C LYS A 88 8.81 3.12 5.94
N ASP A 89 9.93 3.73 5.51
CA ASP A 89 10.43 3.59 4.14
C ASP A 89 11.25 2.31 3.96
N ALA A 90 11.71 2.07 2.72
CA ALA A 90 12.52 0.89 2.40
C ALA A 90 13.86 0.79 3.16
N SER A 91 14.36 1.90 3.73
CA SER A 91 15.55 1.92 4.58
C SER A 91 15.26 1.62 6.05
N GLY A 92 13.97 1.54 6.44
CA GLY A 92 13.52 1.39 7.81
C GLY A 92 13.36 2.71 8.58
N LYS A 93 13.52 3.86 7.90
CA LYS A 93 13.25 5.18 8.51
C LYS A 93 11.76 5.30 8.79
N ILE A 94 11.41 5.73 10.01
CA ILE A 94 10.02 6.03 10.38
C ILE A 94 9.53 7.25 9.58
N LEU A 95 8.39 7.08 8.91
CA LEU A 95 7.70 8.12 8.16
C LEU A 95 6.57 8.71 9.00
N THR A 96 6.35 10.01 8.83
CA THR A 96 5.35 10.79 9.56
C THR A 96 4.31 11.39 8.60
N GLU A 97 3.41 12.20 9.11
CA GLU A 97 2.46 12.99 8.29
C GLU A 97 3.18 13.99 7.35
N ASN A 98 4.44 14.35 7.65
CA ASN A 98 5.25 15.24 6.81
C ASN A 98 5.93 14.51 5.63
N ASP A 99 5.79 13.19 5.53
CA ASP A 99 6.30 12.36 4.45
C ASP A 99 5.12 11.82 3.59
N PRO A 100 4.34 12.69 2.89
CA PRO A 100 3.17 12.25 2.13
C PRO A 100 3.56 11.52 0.85
N VAL A 101 2.65 10.71 0.32
CA VAL A 101 2.69 10.27 -1.07
C VAL A 101 2.41 11.50 -1.95
N LEU A 102 3.31 11.76 -2.89
CA LEU A 102 3.24 12.94 -3.77
C LEU A 102 2.52 12.56 -5.07
N MET A 103 1.55 13.36 -5.45
CA MET A 103 0.78 13.15 -6.66
C MET A 103 0.63 14.44 -7.47
N ILE A 104 0.42 14.27 -8.78
CA ILE A 104 0.13 15.33 -9.75
C ILE A 104 -1.23 15.02 -10.37
N GLU A 105 -2.08 16.03 -10.45
CA GLU A 105 -3.37 15.95 -11.15
C GLU A 105 -3.18 16.21 -12.66
N ASN A 106 -4.02 15.65 -13.51
CA ASN A 106 -4.05 15.90 -14.95
C ASN A 106 -5.43 15.59 -15.54
N SER A 107 -6.47 16.19 -15.02
CA SER A 107 -7.85 16.04 -15.55
C SER A 107 -8.24 14.57 -15.81
N GLY A 108 -7.83 13.67 -14.90
CA GLY A 108 -8.10 12.24 -14.98
C GLY A 108 -7.22 11.44 -15.97
N LYS A 109 -6.26 12.08 -16.64
CA LYS A 109 -5.33 11.39 -17.56
C LYS A 109 -4.13 10.76 -16.85
N THR A 110 -3.68 11.35 -15.74
CA THR A 110 -2.66 10.76 -14.89
C THR A 110 -3.33 9.87 -13.85
N VAL A 111 -2.87 8.66 -13.74
CA VAL A 111 -3.27 7.71 -12.71
C VAL A 111 -2.05 7.20 -11.96
N TYR A 112 -2.28 6.73 -10.75
CA TYR A 112 -1.25 6.06 -9.95
C TYR A 112 -1.68 4.63 -9.72
N SER A 113 -0.89 3.65 -10.19
CA SER A 113 -1.13 2.29 -9.73
C SER A 113 -0.85 2.20 -8.24
N LEU A 114 -1.71 1.49 -7.54
CA LEU A 114 -1.52 1.08 -6.16
C LEU A 114 -1.43 -0.43 -6.12
N GLU A 115 -0.37 -0.93 -5.49
CA GLU A 115 -0.22 -2.34 -5.12
C GLU A 115 -0.07 -2.43 -3.60
N ILE A 116 -0.80 -3.36 -2.99
CA ILE A 116 -0.77 -3.64 -1.56
C ILE A 116 -0.31 -5.08 -1.37
N ILE A 117 0.76 -5.27 -0.57
CA ILE A 117 1.34 -6.58 -0.32
C ILE A 117 1.36 -6.84 1.18
N TYR A 118 0.71 -7.90 1.58
CA TYR A 118 0.66 -8.39 2.95
C TYR A 118 1.73 -9.43 3.19
N TYR A 119 2.34 -9.39 4.36
CA TYR A 119 3.35 -10.35 4.81
C TYR A 119 2.99 -10.87 6.20
N ASN A 120 3.17 -12.17 6.39
CA ASN A 120 3.01 -12.84 7.68
C ASN A 120 4.21 -12.59 8.61
N TYR A 121 4.17 -13.14 9.81
CA TYR A 121 5.23 -13.01 10.83
C TYR A 121 6.60 -13.57 10.41
N LYS A 122 6.64 -14.43 9.38
CA LYS A 122 7.89 -14.94 8.78
C LYS A 122 8.44 -14.04 7.69
N GLY A 123 7.71 -12.97 7.31
CA GLY A 123 8.04 -12.13 6.18
C GLY A 123 7.69 -12.75 4.82
N GLU A 124 6.85 -13.78 4.79
CA GLU A 124 6.36 -14.42 3.57
C GLU A 124 5.13 -13.65 3.04
N ARG A 125 5.07 -13.46 1.72
CA ARG A 125 3.91 -12.83 1.04
C ARG A 125 2.67 -13.71 1.24
N MET A 126 1.57 -13.11 1.68
CA MET A 126 0.35 -13.84 1.99
C MET A 126 -0.89 -13.39 1.17
N ASN A 127 -0.71 -12.55 0.16
CA ASN A 127 -1.81 -12.05 -0.66
C ASN A 127 -2.67 -13.18 -1.26
N SER A 128 -2.06 -14.30 -1.64
CA SER A 128 -2.76 -15.46 -2.18
C SER A 128 -3.76 -16.08 -1.19
N GLU A 129 -3.62 -15.86 0.11
CA GLU A 129 -4.58 -16.33 1.11
C GLU A 129 -5.93 -15.61 0.97
N PHE A 130 -5.93 -14.33 0.55
CA PHE A 130 -7.14 -13.54 0.34
C PHE A 130 -7.83 -13.80 -1.01
N THR A 131 -7.14 -14.43 -1.98
CA THR A 131 -7.68 -14.66 -3.33
C THR A 131 -8.26 -16.05 -3.55
N THR A 132 -8.29 -16.88 -2.51
CA THR A 132 -8.96 -18.19 -2.58
C THR A 132 -10.47 -18.04 -2.82
N SER A 133 -11.11 -19.08 -3.31
CA SER A 133 -12.57 -19.10 -3.57
C SER A 133 -13.41 -18.81 -2.33
N GLU A 134 -12.90 -19.16 -1.15
CA GLU A 134 -13.54 -18.93 0.15
C GLU A 134 -13.31 -17.52 0.66
N MET A 135 -12.08 -16.97 0.48
CA MET A 135 -11.69 -15.69 1.08
C MET A 135 -12.04 -14.49 0.20
N LEU A 136 -11.98 -14.64 -1.12
CA LEU A 136 -12.28 -13.56 -2.04
C LEU A 136 -13.69 -12.94 -1.87
N PRO A 137 -14.77 -13.72 -1.62
CA PRO A 137 -16.10 -13.16 -1.39
C PRO A 137 -16.27 -12.42 -0.05
N ILE A 138 -15.35 -12.57 0.88
CA ILE A 138 -15.48 -12.00 2.23
C ILE A 138 -14.43 -10.95 2.58
N HIS A 139 -13.55 -10.57 1.63
CA HIS A 139 -12.57 -9.51 1.83
C HIS A 139 -12.72 -8.39 0.80
N GLN A 140 -12.59 -7.16 1.26
CA GLN A 140 -12.54 -5.97 0.39
C GLN A 140 -11.80 -4.83 1.09
N HIS A 141 -10.92 -4.15 0.35
CA HIS A 141 -10.37 -2.88 0.78
C HIS A 141 -11.36 -1.75 0.50
N PHE A 142 -11.42 -0.82 1.47
CA PHE A 142 -12.06 0.48 1.31
C PHE A 142 -11.01 1.57 1.44
N PHE A 143 -11.23 2.64 0.70
CA PHE A 143 -10.33 3.78 0.58
C PHE A 143 -11.15 5.04 0.85
N GLU A 144 -11.04 5.59 2.06
CA GLU A 144 -11.93 6.64 2.54
C GLU A 144 -11.15 7.91 2.88
N VAL A 145 -11.78 9.05 2.70
CA VAL A 145 -11.23 10.37 3.03
C VAL A 145 -12.31 11.19 3.73
N ASP A 146 -12.08 11.56 4.97
CA ASP A 146 -13.03 12.36 5.77
C ASP A 146 -13.07 13.82 5.33
N SER A 147 -11.91 14.39 5.03
CA SER A 147 -11.74 15.78 4.63
C SER A 147 -10.39 15.99 3.94
N TYR A 148 -10.26 17.11 3.24
CA TYR A 148 -8.99 17.57 2.70
C TYR A 148 -8.73 19.04 3.01
N VAL A 149 -7.47 19.45 2.99
CA VAL A 149 -7.05 20.84 3.12
C VAL A 149 -6.64 21.36 1.75
N ASN A 150 -7.23 22.46 1.30
CA ASN A 150 -6.77 23.20 0.14
C ASN A 150 -5.49 23.98 0.50
N THR A 151 -4.37 23.64 -0.15
CA THR A 151 -3.05 24.21 0.19
C THR A 151 -2.84 25.65 -0.29
N LYS A 152 -3.77 26.22 -1.09
CA LYS A 152 -3.72 27.62 -1.54
C LYS A 152 -4.30 28.59 -0.52
N ASN A 153 -5.31 28.19 0.21
CA ASN A 153 -6.03 29.03 1.17
C ASN A 153 -6.13 28.44 2.59
N ASN A 154 -5.61 27.24 2.81
CA ASN A 154 -5.67 26.47 4.06
C ASN A 154 -7.10 26.16 4.54
N GLU A 155 -8.06 26.13 3.63
CA GLU A 155 -9.43 25.77 3.93
C GLU A 155 -9.58 24.24 4.04
N THR A 156 -10.29 23.79 5.09
CA THR A 156 -10.67 22.38 5.25
C THR A 156 -12.03 22.15 4.60
N VAL A 157 -12.11 21.15 3.73
CA VAL A 157 -13.32 20.79 2.97
C VAL A 157 -13.72 19.37 3.31
N THR A 158 -14.98 19.16 3.69
CA THR A 158 -15.53 17.84 4.07
C THR A 158 -16.24 17.13 2.92
N ASN A 159 -16.61 17.84 1.85
CA ASN A 159 -17.10 17.18 0.64
C ASN A 159 -15.91 16.64 -0.17
N THR A 160 -15.78 15.33 -0.23
CA THR A 160 -14.69 14.61 -0.88
C THR A 160 -15.07 13.89 -2.18
N ASP A 161 -16.32 14.05 -2.65
CA ASP A 161 -16.87 13.30 -3.79
C ASP A 161 -16.06 13.46 -5.08
N ASP A 162 -15.56 14.67 -5.34
CA ASP A 162 -14.77 15.00 -6.54
C ASP A 162 -13.26 15.11 -6.27
N LEU A 163 -12.77 14.55 -5.17
CA LEU A 163 -11.38 14.66 -4.80
C LEU A 163 -10.49 13.72 -5.61
N TRP A 164 -10.95 12.50 -5.81
CA TRP A 164 -10.22 11.42 -6.47
C TRP A 164 -11.15 10.29 -6.92
N GLY A 165 -10.61 9.33 -7.65
CA GLY A 165 -11.30 8.10 -8.01
C GLY A 165 -10.38 6.89 -7.80
N TYR A 166 -10.99 5.71 -7.62
CA TYR A 166 -10.28 4.45 -7.53
C TYR A 166 -10.98 3.39 -8.37
N GLU A 167 -10.20 2.57 -9.03
CA GLU A 167 -10.68 1.45 -9.81
C GLU A 167 -9.92 0.20 -9.41
N TYR A 168 -10.64 -0.82 -8.95
CA TYR A 168 -10.05 -2.11 -8.60
C TYR A 168 -9.49 -2.80 -9.84
N ARG A 169 -8.29 -3.38 -9.71
CA ARG A 169 -7.58 -4.07 -10.78
C ARG A 169 -6.92 -5.36 -10.29
N ASP A 170 -7.61 -6.05 -9.40
CA ASP A 170 -7.13 -7.34 -8.91
C ASP A 170 -7.07 -8.37 -10.03
N THR A 171 -6.11 -9.28 -9.95
CA THR A 171 -5.85 -10.32 -10.94
C THR A 171 -5.71 -11.68 -10.27
N ASP A 172 -5.85 -12.73 -11.05
CA ASP A 172 -5.54 -14.10 -10.68
C ASP A 172 -4.60 -14.69 -11.76
N PRO A 173 -3.35 -15.06 -11.45
CA PRO A 173 -2.68 -14.95 -10.13
C PRO A 173 -2.51 -13.50 -9.64
N GLU A 174 -2.55 -13.31 -8.33
CA GLU A 174 -2.54 -11.98 -7.69
C GLU A 174 -1.18 -11.26 -7.79
N ASP A 175 -0.08 -12.00 -7.90
CA ASP A 175 1.29 -11.50 -7.90
C ASP A 175 1.81 -11.16 -9.30
N VAL A 176 1.02 -11.38 -10.35
CA VAL A 176 1.45 -11.16 -11.72
C VAL A 176 1.17 -9.73 -12.17
N MET A 177 2.23 -9.05 -12.60
CA MET A 177 2.17 -7.81 -13.37
C MET A 177 2.30 -8.15 -14.85
N ILE A 178 1.36 -7.69 -15.67
CA ILE A 178 1.36 -8.02 -17.08
C ILE A 178 2.09 -6.94 -17.85
N ASN A 179 3.13 -7.33 -18.54
CA ASN A 179 3.71 -6.53 -19.60
C ASN A 179 3.25 -7.09 -20.96
N VAL A 180 2.13 -6.59 -21.44
CA VAL A 180 1.50 -7.05 -22.68
C VAL A 180 2.43 -6.89 -23.91
N LEU A 181 3.34 -5.92 -23.87
CA LEU A 181 4.27 -5.67 -24.97
C LEU A 181 5.46 -6.64 -24.98
N VAL A 182 5.87 -7.12 -23.81
CA VAL A 182 7.08 -7.95 -23.66
C VAL A 182 6.75 -9.41 -23.46
N ASP A 183 5.57 -9.71 -22.90
CA ASP A 183 5.15 -11.07 -22.58
C ASP A 183 3.67 -11.32 -22.89
N PRO A 184 3.28 -11.33 -24.20
CA PRO A 184 1.90 -11.56 -24.58
C PRO A 184 1.40 -12.97 -24.22
N VAL A 185 2.30 -13.94 -24.04
CA VAL A 185 1.92 -15.34 -23.69
C VAL A 185 1.48 -15.41 -22.23
N ASN A 186 2.20 -14.79 -21.30
CA ASN A 186 1.81 -14.77 -19.90
C ASN A 186 0.62 -13.84 -19.64
N SER A 187 0.48 -12.76 -20.42
CA SER A 187 -0.67 -11.85 -20.30
C SER A 187 -2.02 -12.53 -20.56
N THR A 188 -2.06 -13.60 -21.36
CA THR A 188 -3.30 -14.37 -21.62
C THR A 188 -3.66 -15.35 -20.49
N ARG A 189 -2.77 -15.59 -19.54
CA ARG A 189 -2.99 -16.52 -18.42
C ARG A 189 -3.51 -15.82 -17.16
N VAL A 190 -3.60 -14.50 -17.19
CA VAL A 190 -4.06 -13.71 -16.05
C VAL A 190 -5.50 -13.30 -16.27
N SER A 191 -6.34 -13.63 -15.31
CA SER A 191 -7.73 -13.20 -15.30
C SER A 191 -7.90 -11.98 -14.41
N SER A 192 -8.81 -11.08 -14.82
CA SER A 192 -9.21 -9.94 -14.00
C SER A 192 -10.31 -10.35 -13.02
N LEU A 193 -10.22 -9.86 -11.77
CA LEU A 193 -11.22 -10.09 -10.73
C LEU A 193 -12.22 -8.93 -10.59
N THR A 194 -12.53 -8.24 -11.68
CA THR A 194 -13.38 -7.03 -11.67
C THR A 194 -14.78 -7.25 -11.09
N ASP A 195 -15.34 -8.44 -11.21
CA ASP A 195 -16.64 -8.81 -10.65
C ASP A 195 -16.57 -9.37 -9.22
N ASN A 196 -15.38 -9.40 -8.64
CA ASN A 196 -15.15 -9.78 -7.25
C ASN A 196 -13.93 -9.01 -6.67
N PRO A 197 -13.98 -7.68 -6.59
CA PRO A 197 -12.83 -6.85 -6.23
C PRO A 197 -12.37 -7.11 -4.79
N LEU A 198 -11.07 -7.11 -4.60
CA LEU A 198 -10.41 -7.22 -3.31
C LEU A 198 -9.68 -5.92 -2.94
N GLY A 199 -9.01 -5.28 -3.91
CA GLY A 199 -8.27 -4.04 -3.74
C GLY A 199 -6.80 -4.21 -3.40
N LEU A 200 -6.21 -5.36 -3.67
CA LEU A 200 -4.75 -5.55 -3.60
C LEU A 200 -4.03 -4.77 -4.70
N LYS A 201 -4.71 -4.56 -5.84
CA LYS A 201 -4.26 -3.73 -6.95
C LYS A 201 -5.37 -2.82 -7.46
N GLY A 202 -5.00 -1.61 -7.86
CA GLY A 202 -5.94 -0.67 -8.43
C GLY A 202 -5.30 0.60 -8.96
N TYR A 203 -6.12 1.49 -9.48
CA TYR A 203 -5.71 2.79 -10.00
C TYR A 203 -6.33 3.90 -9.19
N PHE A 204 -5.46 4.74 -8.65
CA PHE A 204 -5.82 5.98 -7.98
C PHE A 204 -5.75 7.13 -8.99
N SER A 205 -6.85 7.83 -9.20
CA SER A 205 -6.97 8.94 -10.15
C SER A 205 -7.20 10.25 -9.41
N PRO A 206 -6.18 11.12 -9.24
CA PRO A 206 -6.34 12.46 -8.69
C PRO A 206 -7.29 13.28 -9.58
N LYS A 207 -8.27 13.98 -8.98
CA LYS A 207 -9.21 14.87 -9.69
C LYS A 207 -9.08 16.33 -9.27
N LYS A 208 -8.37 16.59 -8.18
CA LYS A 208 -8.18 17.94 -7.64
C LYS A 208 -6.74 18.14 -7.21
N ALA A 209 -6.12 19.22 -7.69
CA ALA A 209 -4.77 19.62 -7.30
C ALA A 209 -4.77 20.58 -6.11
N TYR A 210 -3.59 20.78 -5.52
CA TYR A 210 -3.35 21.67 -4.37
C TYR A 210 -4.11 21.25 -3.13
N VAL A 211 -4.14 19.94 -2.86
CA VAL A 211 -4.85 19.39 -1.71
C VAL A 211 -3.98 18.42 -0.93
N LYS A 212 -4.19 18.39 0.39
CA LYS A 212 -3.62 17.40 1.31
C LYS A 212 -4.74 16.70 2.06
N PHE A 213 -4.63 15.40 2.22
CA PHE A 213 -5.58 14.59 2.99
C PHE A 213 -4.93 13.31 3.51
N ASN A 214 -5.61 12.68 4.45
CA ASN A 214 -5.26 11.34 4.88
C ASN A 214 -6.19 10.33 4.19
N LEU A 215 -5.62 9.43 3.40
CA LEU A 215 -6.31 8.31 2.80
C LEU A 215 -6.37 7.18 3.83
N GLN A 216 -7.55 6.90 4.36
CA GLN A 216 -7.80 5.74 5.21
C GLN A 216 -7.93 4.51 4.31
N ILE A 217 -7.07 3.51 4.52
CA ILE A 217 -7.15 2.23 3.82
C ILE A 217 -7.51 1.16 4.84
N THR A 218 -8.63 0.48 4.62
CA THR A 218 -9.12 -0.56 5.53
C THR A 218 -9.40 -1.84 4.75
N LEU A 219 -8.81 -2.95 5.17
CA LEU A 219 -9.19 -4.29 4.71
C LEU A 219 -10.24 -4.84 5.67
N PHE A 220 -11.45 -5.03 5.18
CA PHE A 220 -12.53 -5.67 5.92
C PHE A 220 -12.60 -7.16 5.63
N HIS A 221 -12.84 -7.91 6.68
CA HIS A 221 -13.17 -9.33 6.67
C HIS A 221 -14.62 -9.51 7.10
N VAL A 222 -15.46 -9.95 6.19
CA VAL A 222 -16.88 -10.18 6.46
C VAL A 222 -17.05 -11.48 7.26
N THR A 223 -17.45 -11.35 8.50
CA THR A 223 -17.58 -12.49 9.44
C THR A 223 -18.90 -13.23 9.28
N LYS A 224 -19.89 -12.62 8.61
CA LYS A 224 -21.20 -13.22 8.37
C LYS A 224 -21.73 -12.82 7.00
N GLY A 225 -21.88 -13.82 6.10
CA GLY A 225 -22.29 -13.62 4.71
C GLY A 225 -21.12 -13.24 3.81
N THR A 226 -21.37 -12.38 2.83
CA THR A 226 -20.38 -11.94 1.84
C THR A 226 -20.29 -10.42 1.74
N LYS A 227 -19.30 -9.89 1.04
CA LYS A 227 -19.10 -8.46 0.81
C LYS A 227 -20.11 -7.80 -0.15
N TYR A 228 -20.97 -8.60 -0.77
CA TYR A 228 -21.96 -8.07 -1.71
C TYR A 228 -23.08 -7.33 -1.00
N ILE A 229 -23.66 -6.34 -1.68
CA ILE A 229 -24.78 -5.55 -1.18
C ILE A 229 -25.94 -6.50 -0.81
N ASN A 230 -26.42 -6.41 0.42
CA ASN A 230 -27.45 -7.28 1.02
C ASN A 230 -27.12 -8.79 0.87
N ASP A 231 -25.83 -9.15 0.89
CA ASP A 231 -25.35 -10.53 0.71
C ASP A 231 -25.78 -11.19 -0.62
N VAL A 232 -25.99 -10.39 -1.67
CA VAL A 232 -26.46 -10.86 -2.98
C VAL A 232 -25.50 -10.45 -4.08
N LYS A 233 -24.77 -11.39 -4.67
CA LYS A 233 -23.76 -11.14 -5.72
C LYS A 233 -24.28 -10.29 -6.89
N SER A 234 -25.51 -10.54 -7.34
CA SER A 234 -26.12 -9.81 -8.45
C SER A 234 -26.40 -8.34 -8.17
N LYS A 235 -26.38 -7.91 -6.90
CA LYS A 235 -26.50 -6.50 -6.50
C LYS A 235 -25.17 -5.75 -6.53
N GLY A 236 -24.07 -6.46 -6.82
CA GLY A 236 -22.72 -5.89 -6.83
C GLY A 236 -22.15 -5.70 -5.43
N PHE A 237 -21.18 -4.82 -5.31
CA PHE A 237 -20.43 -4.55 -4.10
C PHE A 237 -20.48 -3.05 -3.76
N TYR A 238 -20.15 -2.72 -2.52
CA TYR A 238 -20.13 -1.33 -2.06
C TYR A 238 -19.04 -0.53 -2.79
N PRO A 239 -19.24 0.78 -3.04
CA PRO A 239 -18.22 1.62 -3.68
C PRO A 239 -16.95 1.68 -2.82
N PHE A 240 -15.81 1.86 -3.49
CA PHE A 240 -14.49 1.84 -2.87
C PHE A 240 -14.31 2.82 -1.70
N ASN A 241 -15.06 3.92 -1.70
CA ASN A 241 -14.92 5.04 -0.76
C ASN A 241 -16.04 5.12 0.27
N LYS A 242 -16.87 4.09 0.35
CA LYS A 242 -17.98 4.10 1.32
C LYS A 242 -18.41 2.68 1.64
N ILE A 243 -18.03 2.21 2.82
CA ILE A 243 -18.63 1.01 3.39
C ILE A 243 -20.07 1.30 3.77
N GLY A 244 -20.99 0.37 3.50
CA GLY A 244 -22.35 0.49 4.01
C GLY A 244 -22.44 0.02 5.45
N ASP A 245 -23.26 0.67 6.27
CA ASP A 245 -23.46 0.35 7.69
C ASP A 245 -23.76 -1.14 7.92
N GLU A 246 -24.50 -1.75 6.99
CA GLU A 246 -24.81 -3.18 7.02
C GLU A 246 -23.57 -4.07 6.85
N LEU A 247 -22.65 -3.70 5.95
CA LEU A 247 -21.43 -4.45 5.74
C LEU A 247 -20.48 -4.25 6.92
N GLU A 248 -20.33 -3.03 7.39
CA GLU A 248 -19.50 -2.72 8.55
C GLU A 248 -19.93 -3.50 9.79
N ALA A 249 -21.25 -3.54 10.08
CA ALA A 249 -21.81 -4.22 11.25
C ALA A 249 -21.57 -5.74 11.27
N ARG A 250 -21.24 -6.35 10.12
CA ARG A 250 -20.98 -7.79 9.99
C ARG A 250 -19.55 -8.12 9.56
N SER A 251 -18.66 -7.17 9.69
CA SER A 251 -17.25 -7.31 9.34
C SER A 251 -16.34 -7.06 10.54
N SER A 252 -15.16 -7.66 10.50
CA SER A 252 -13.99 -7.28 11.30
C SER A 252 -12.98 -6.57 10.42
N THR A 253 -11.98 -5.96 11.04
CA THR A 253 -10.91 -5.24 10.35
C THR A 253 -9.61 -6.02 10.49
N ASP A 254 -9.04 -6.46 9.38
CA ASP A 254 -7.74 -7.11 9.35
C ASP A 254 -6.59 -6.09 9.28
N PHE A 255 -6.84 -4.95 8.62
CA PHE A 255 -5.88 -3.85 8.51
C PHE A 255 -6.60 -2.52 8.38
N SER A 256 -6.11 -1.49 9.06
CA SER A 256 -6.66 -0.13 8.93
C SER A 256 -5.59 0.91 9.27
N GLN A 257 -5.15 1.70 8.28
CA GLN A 257 -4.13 2.73 8.46
C GLN A 257 -4.38 3.94 7.56
N LYS A 258 -3.88 5.10 7.99
CA LYS A 258 -3.94 6.36 7.25
C LYS A 258 -2.63 6.63 6.52
N ILE A 259 -2.73 7.01 5.25
CA ILE A 259 -1.61 7.40 4.40
C ILE A 259 -1.79 8.88 4.04
N PRO A 260 -0.86 9.77 4.41
CA PRO A 260 -0.92 11.17 3.98
C PRO A 260 -0.65 11.26 2.48
N ILE A 261 -1.53 11.96 1.77
CA ILE A 261 -1.46 12.23 0.33
C ILE A 261 -1.33 13.74 0.11
N HIS A 262 -0.48 14.14 -0.81
CA HIS A 262 -0.36 15.52 -1.27
C HIS A 262 -0.42 15.58 -2.80
N ILE A 263 -1.55 16.01 -3.34
CA ILE A 263 -1.68 16.32 -4.76
C ILE A 263 -1.25 17.77 -4.93
N PHE A 264 0.06 17.96 -5.20
CA PHE A 264 0.71 19.26 -5.02
C PHE A 264 0.60 20.21 -6.22
N THR A 265 0.29 19.69 -7.42
CA THR A 265 0.16 20.49 -8.65
C THR A 265 -0.70 19.76 -9.67
N THR A 266 -1.00 20.46 -10.78
CA THR A 266 -1.58 19.87 -11.99
C THR A 266 -0.65 20.04 -13.18
N LEU A 267 -0.70 19.12 -14.15
CA LEU A 267 0.06 19.28 -15.39
C LEU A 267 -0.43 20.51 -16.18
N PRO A 268 0.46 21.21 -16.88
CA PRO A 268 0.10 22.38 -17.65
C PRO A 268 -0.77 22.02 -18.87
N ASP A 269 -1.68 22.90 -19.23
CA ASP A 269 -2.52 22.80 -20.44
C ASP A 269 -1.81 23.15 -21.76
N GLY A 270 -0.53 23.51 -21.67
CA GLY A 270 0.31 23.94 -22.80
C GLY A 270 0.51 25.44 -22.89
N SER A 271 -0.21 26.25 -22.11
CA SER A 271 0.05 27.69 -22.03
C SER A 271 1.37 27.97 -21.31
N GLU A 272 2.01 29.11 -21.63
CA GLU A 272 3.27 29.53 -21.02
C GLU A 272 3.10 29.78 -19.51
N ALA A 273 2.01 30.41 -19.12
CA ALA A 273 1.71 30.70 -17.71
C ALA A 273 1.58 29.42 -16.88
N GLU A 274 0.81 28.43 -17.35
CA GLU A 274 0.62 27.15 -16.70
C GLU A 274 1.92 26.32 -16.67
N THR A 275 2.70 26.39 -17.75
CA THR A 275 4.02 25.75 -17.80
C THR A 275 4.96 26.35 -16.76
N GLN A 276 4.99 27.68 -16.62
CA GLN A 276 5.82 28.34 -15.61
C GLN A 276 5.33 28.02 -14.20
N ARG A 277 4.01 28.01 -13.96
CA ARG A 277 3.43 27.60 -12.70
C ARG A 277 3.89 26.18 -12.32
N TYR A 278 3.78 25.23 -13.24
CA TYR A 278 4.17 23.85 -13.04
C TYR A 278 5.65 23.71 -12.66
N HIS A 279 6.55 24.46 -13.35
CA HIS A 279 7.96 24.48 -13.00
C HIS A 279 8.21 25.03 -11.58
N ASN A 280 7.49 26.08 -11.19
CA ASN A 280 7.58 26.65 -9.85
C ASN A 280 7.09 25.70 -8.77
N ASP A 281 5.97 24.99 -9.01
CA ASP A 281 5.41 24.02 -8.09
C ASP A 281 6.37 22.83 -7.87
N LEU A 282 6.97 22.32 -8.94
CA LEU A 282 8.00 21.28 -8.85
C LEU A 282 9.23 21.77 -8.07
N ALA A 283 9.74 22.95 -8.42
CA ALA A 283 10.90 23.53 -7.73
C ALA A 283 10.65 23.67 -6.23
N LYS A 284 9.47 24.14 -5.85
CA LYS A 284 9.04 24.25 -4.44
C LYS A 284 8.92 22.89 -3.77
N GLN A 285 8.25 21.93 -4.43
CA GLN A 285 7.97 20.60 -3.84
C GLN A 285 9.26 19.80 -3.61
N TYR A 286 10.21 19.88 -4.54
CA TYR A 286 11.48 19.15 -4.46
C TYR A 286 12.63 19.98 -3.88
N ASN A 287 12.33 21.16 -3.34
CA ASN A 287 13.31 22.09 -2.76
C ASN A 287 14.53 22.34 -3.67
N THR A 288 14.24 22.70 -4.92
CA THR A 288 15.25 22.90 -5.97
C THR A 288 15.02 24.23 -6.72
N THR A 289 15.85 24.52 -7.74
CA THR A 289 15.64 25.68 -8.60
C THR A 289 14.66 25.37 -9.75
N VAL A 290 14.08 26.42 -10.34
CA VAL A 290 13.19 26.28 -11.51
C VAL A 290 13.95 25.69 -12.70
N GLU A 291 15.22 26.07 -12.89
CA GLU A 291 16.09 25.55 -13.95
C GLU A 291 16.34 24.06 -13.75
N GLU A 292 16.57 23.64 -12.52
CA GLU A 292 16.73 22.21 -12.20
C GLU A 292 15.41 21.44 -12.40
N ALA A 293 14.27 22.00 -12.01
CA ALA A 293 12.97 21.40 -12.28
C ALA A 293 12.75 21.19 -13.79
N LYS A 294 13.09 22.17 -14.62
CA LYS A 294 13.05 22.05 -16.10
C LYS A 294 13.97 20.95 -16.62
N ARG A 295 15.16 20.82 -16.03
CA ARG A 295 16.11 19.76 -16.38
C ARG A 295 15.54 18.37 -16.07
N LEU A 296 14.99 18.20 -14.86
CA LEU A 296 14.38 16.94 -14.42
C LEU A 296 13.21 16.51 -15.30
N ILE A 297 12.35 17.46 -15.73
CA ILE A 297 11.25 17.18 -16.67
C ILE A 297 11.80 16.69 -18.03
N LYS A 298 12.87 17.31 -18.53
CA LYS A 298 13.49 16.87 -19.80
C LYS A 298 14.14 15.50 -19.66
N GLU A 299 14.70 15.19 -18.51
CA GLU A 299 15.30 13.89 -18.23
C GLU A 299 14.22 12.80 -18.18
N GLU A 300 13.11 13.01 -17.47
CA GLU A 300 11.97 12.09 -17.45
C GLU A 300 11.48 11.75 -18.87
N LYS A 301 11.29 12.76 -19.71
CA LYS A 301 10.85 12.56 -21.10
C LYS A 301 11.85 11.79 -21.99
N ARG A 302 13.11 11.73 -21.61
CA ARG A 302 14.16 11.01 -22.35
C ARG A 302 14.33 9.57 -21.87
N ASN A 303 13.92 9.26 -20.65
CA ASN A 303 14.00 7.92 -20.11
C ASN A 303 13.00 7.04 -20.87
N LYS A 304 13.51 6.02 -21.55
CA LYS A 304 12.70 5.03 -22.28
C LYS A 304 12.67 3.74 -21.46
N GLU A 305 11.94 3.74 -20.38
CA GLU A 305 11.64 2.49 -19.70
C GLU A 305 10.44 1.82 -20.35
N ASN A 306 10.52 0.50 -20.51
CA ASN A 306 9.36 -0.29 -20.89
C ASN A 306 8.38 -0.24 -19.72
N GLY A 307 7.22 0.37 -19.93
CA GLY A 307 6.19 0.44 -18.92
C GLY A 307 5.71 -0.95 -18.52
N SER A 308 5.27 -1.07 -17.26
CA SER A 308 4.57 -2.25 -16.79
C SER A 308 3.08 -2.04 -16.98
N PHE A 309 2.37 -3.07 -17.43
CA PHE A 309 0.94 -3.04 -17.59
C PHE A 309 0.28 -3.92 -16.52
N TYR A 310 -0.84 -3.42 -16.01
CA TYR A 310 -1.73 -4.16 -15.11
C TYR A 310 -3.06 -4.35 -15.84
N LEU A 311 -3.69 -5.48 -15.65
CA LEU A 311 -5.05 -5.73 -16.14
C LEU A 311 -6.10 -5.06 -15.30
#